data_5c8dd00c2560d5741bad305c0e883231
#
_entry.id   5c8dd00c2560d5741bad305c0e883231
#
_cell.length_a   1.000
_cell.length_b   1.000
_cell.length_c   1.000
_cell.angle_alpha   90.00
_cell.angle_beta   90.00
_cell.angle_gamma   90.00
#
_symmetry.space_group_name_H-M   'P 1'
#
loop_
_entity.id
_entity.type
_entity.pdbx_description
1 polymer ?
#
loop_
_entity_poly.entity_id
_entity_poly.type
_entity_poly.pdbx_seq_one_letter_code
_entity_poly.pdbx_strand_id
1 'polypeptide(L)'
;EMTSSLVGSEMCIRDRVGIEHTLYNDVKQNPSVANVEGGLEVLKKENCDFIVSIGGGSPQDCGKAISVLATNGGKITDYEGVNKSQKKCLPIVAIATTAGTSAEVTINYVITDEETHIKMIMVDRNTLASITVNDPELMLSKPAGLTAATGMDALTHAMEAVVANGAIDVTDATALYAIKQIFEYLPRAVENGQDIEAREQMCYACFLNGIAFSNAGLGNVHAMAHQLGGLYDLPHGVCNAMLLPIVEEENAKQAPAKFRVMAETIGMDVEGKTDEECMDFVISKIKELSERVGIPKTLSELGVENPDFETLAENSMKDACAGANPVFFDKELLIKLFKKIA
;
A
#
# COMPACT_ATOMS: atom_id res chain seq x y z
N GLU A 1 14.74 3.54 15.41
CA GLU A 1 16.22 3.41 15.63
C GLU A 1 17.07 3.25 14.34
N MET A 2 16.45 3.28 13.15
CA MET A 2 17.20 3.25 11.88
C MET A 2 17.66 4.61 11.34
N THR A 3 17.38 5.68 12.05
CA THR A 3 17.68 7.05 11.59
C THR A 3 19.14 7.48 11.81
N SER A 4 19.92 6.80 12.66
CA SER A 4 21.25 7.29 13.04
C SER A 4 22.40 6.87 12.13
N SER A 5 22.33 5.74 11.42
CA SER A 5 23.46 5.27 10.59
C SER A 5 23.41 5.77 9.14
N LEU A 6 22.23 6.01 8.59
CA LEU A 6 22.07 6.62 7.26
C LEU A 6 22.33 8.13 7.28
N VAL A 7 21.93 8.83 8.34
CA VAL A 7 22.12 10.28 8.47
C VAL A 7 23.59 10.71 8.35
N GLY A 8 24.53 9.94 8.86
CA GLY A 8 25.96 10.28 8.78
C GLY A 8 26.55 10.22 7.38
N SER A 9 26.21 9.19 6.60
CA SER A 9 26.71 9.00 5.23
C SER A 9 26.01 9.92 4.23
N GLU A 10 24.71 10.18 4.40
CA GLU A 10 23.95 11.10 3.55
C GLU A 10 24.39 12.56 3.71
N MET A 11 24.65 13.03 4.92
CA MET A 11 25.20 14.37 5.15
C MET A 11 26.53 14.57 4.40
N CYS A 12 27.42 13.59 4.41
CA CYS A 12 28.70 13.68 3.68
C CYS A 12 28.53 13.75 2.16
N ILE A 13 27.52 13.12 1.58
CA ILE A 13 27.24 13.16 0.14
C ILE A 13 26.62 14.51 -0.25
N ARG A 14 25.68 15.00 0.53
CA ARG A 14 25.00 16.30 0.32
C ARG A 14 25.99 17.46 0.37
N ASP A 15 26.89 17.48 1.36
CA ASP A 15 27.96 18.47 1.48
C ASP A 15 28.88 18.49 0.25
N ARG A 16 29.10 17.33 -0.40
CA ARG A 16 29.94 17.22 -1.59
C ARG A 16 29.34 17.81 -2.85
N VAL A 17 27.98 17.79 -2.97
CA VAL A 17 27.28 18.32 -4.16
C VAL A 17 26.84 19.76 -3.98
N GLY A 18 27.01 20.34 -2.78
CA GLY A 18 26.73 21.77 -2.51
C GLY A 18 25.24 22.15 -2.59
N ILE A 19 24.32 21.20 -2.39
CA ILE A 19 22.88 21.46 -2.33
C ILE A 19 22.51 21.82 -0.90
N GLU A 20 22.03 23.05 -0.70
CA GLU A 20 21.44 23.47 0.57
C GLU A 20 20.20 22.63 0.86
N HIS A 21 20.08 22.15 2.09
CA HIS A 21 18.96 21.29 2.48
C HIS A 21 18.63 21.46 3.95
N THR A 22 17.40 21.13 4.31
CA THR A 22 16.96 21.00 5.69
C THR A 22 16.27 19.65 5.89
N LEU A 23 16.33 19.13 7.12
CA LEU A 23 15.75 17.83 7.46
C LEU A 23 14.48 18.03 8.29
N TYR A 24 13.41 17.36 7.89
CA TYR A 24 12.21 17.17 8.69
C TYR A 24 12.00 15.67 8.93
N ASN A 25 12.11 15.20 10.16
CA ASN A 25 12.04 13.80 10.55
C ASN A 25 10.96 13.47 11.58
N ASP A 26 10.07 14.42 11.88
CA ASP A 26 8.92 14.19 12.76
C ASP A 26 7.71 13.65 11.99
N VAL A 27 7.92 12.53 11.26
CA VAL A 27 6.85 11.82 10.56
C VAL A 27 6.64 10.48 11.25
N LYS A 28 5.46 10.29 11.81
CA LYS A 28 5.06 9.04 12.49
C LYS A 28 4.49 8.03 11.50
N GLN A 29 4.39 6.79 11.92
CA GLN A 29 3.53 5.81 11.26
C GLN A 29 2.09 6.35 11.26
N ASN A 30 1.36 6.21 10.13
CA ASN A 30 0.08 6.87 9.92
C ASN A 30 0.20 8.40 10.08
N PRO A 31 0.78 9.12 9.10
CA PRO A 31 1.09 10.54 9.25
C PRO A 31 -0.18 11.35 9.50
N SER A 32 -0.08 12.30 10.42
CA SER A 32 -1.20 13.11 10.86
C SER A 32 -1.21 14.51 10.25
N VAL A 33 -2.31 15.23 10.44
CA VAL A 33 -2.41 16.65 10.09
C VAL A 33 -1.27 17.44 10.73
N ALA A 34 -0.94 17.20 12.00
CA ALA A 34 0.15 17.87 12.70
C ALA A 34 1.52 17.60 12.05
N ASN A 35 1.80 16.38 11.57
CA ASN A 35 3.03 16.08 10.85
C ASN A 35 3.13 16.89 9.54
N VAL A 36 2.03 17.03 8.81
CA VAL A 36 2.00 17.81 7.56
C VAL A 36 2.21 19.29 7.83
N GLU A 37 1.56 19.86 8.83
CA GLU A 37 1.70 21.27 9.22
C GLU A 37 3.13 21.60 9.66
N GLY A 38 3.72 20.75 10.52
CA GLY A 38 5.12 20.93 10.96
C GLY A 38 6.12 20.89 9.80
N GLY A 39 5.95 19.96 8.87
CA GLY A 39 6.78 19.89 7.66
C GLY A 39 6.60 21.09 6.74
N LEU A 40 5.37 21.60 6.60
CA LEU A 40 5.08 22.83 5.83
C LEU A 40 5.72 24.09 6.45
N GLU A 41 5.73 24.18 7.76
CA GLU A 41 6.41 25.29 8.47
C GLU A 41 7.92 25.29 8.18
N VAL A 42 8.56 24.13 8.27
CA VAL A 42 9.99 23.97 7.95
C VAL A 42 10.25 24.33 6.49
N LEU A 43 9.45 23.81 5.55
CA LEU A 43 9.58 24.10 4.12
C LEU A 43 9.50 25.60 3.83
N LYS A 44 8.53 26.31 4.44
CA LYS A 44 8.34 27.76 4.24
C LYS A 44 9.46 28.58 4.89
N LYS A 45 9.89 28.22 6.10
CA LYS A 45 10.95 28.92 6.85
C LYS A 45 12.28 28.87 6.09
N GLU A 46 12.61 27.70 5.55
CA GLU A 46 13.87 27.46 4.86
C GLU A 46 13.80 27.72 3.34
N ASN A 47 12.63 28.19 2.82
CA ASN A 47 12.37 28.49 1.41
C ASN A 47 12.70 27.33 0.47
N CYS A 48 12.33 26.09 0.82
CA CYS A 48 12.58 24.92 -0.01
C CYS A 48 11.71 24.96 -1.27
N ASP A 49 12.27 24.54 -2.41
CA ASP A 49 11.64 24.54 -3.73
C ASP A 49 11.32 23.15 -4.28
N PHE A 50 11.75 22.10 -3.61
CA PHE A 50 11.37 20.70 -3.86
C PHE A 50 11.45 19.88 -2.56
N ILE A 51 10.91 18.68 -2.59
CA ILE A 51 10.88 17.75 -1.47
C ILE A 51 11.61 16.47 -1.86
N VAL A 52 12.52 15.98 -1.00
CA VAL A 52 13.05 14.62 -1.08
C VAL A 52 12.39 13.81 0.03
N SER A 53 11.53 12.88 -0.34
CA SER A 53 10.86 11.99 0.60
C SER A 53 11.54 10.63 0.62
N ILE A 54 12.09 10.23 1.79
CA ILE A 54 12.83 8.98 1.96
C ILE A 54 12.10 8.13 3.00
N GLY A 55 11.64 6.96 2.60
CA GLY A 55 10.98 6.02 3.52
C GLY A 55 9.95 5.10 2.85
N GLY A 56 9.08 4.52 3.67
CA GLY A 56 7.90 3.79 3.21
C GLY A 56 6.73 4.72 2.91
N GLY A 57 5.49 4.21 3.00
CA GLY A 57 4.28 4.97 2.71
C GLY A 57 4.15 6.27 3.50
N SER A 58 4.36 6.24 4.82
CA SER A 58 4.12 7.40 5.69
C SER A 58 4.94 8.64 5.34
N PRO A 59 6.29 8.59 5.15
CA PRO A 59 7.05 9.73 4.66
C PRO A 59 6.64 10.19 3.26
N GLN A 60 6.29 9.25 2.37
CA GLN A 60 5.84 9.58 1.01
C GLN A 60 4.52 10.34 1.04
N ASP A 61 3.55 9.88 1.81
CA ASP A 61 2.23 10.49 1.95
C ASP A 61 2.33 11.88 2.59
N CYS A 62 3.14 12.01 3.66
CA CYS A 62 3.40 13.29 4.29
C CYS A 62 4.07 14.28 3.30
N GLY A 63 5.06 13.82 2.53
CA GLY A 63 5.73 14.64 1.50
C GLY A 63 4.77 15.13 0.42
N LYS A 64 3.85 14.27 -0.06
CA LYS A 64 2.79 14.64 -1.00
C LYS A 64 1.87 15.70 -0.40
N ALA A 65 1.41 15.51 0.83
CA ALA A 65 0.53 16.45 1.53
C ALA A 65 1.20 17.82 1.74
N ILE A 66 2.47 17.85 2.16
CA ILE A 66 3.25 19.10 2.29
C ILE A 66 3.37 19.80 0.93
N SER A 67 3.64 19.04 -0.13
CA SER A 67 3.78 19.56 -1.49
C SER A 67 2.48 20.23 -2.00
N VAL A 68 1.32 19.61 -1.72
CA VAL A 68 0.00 20.19 -2.03
C VAL A 68 -0.18 21.52 -1.31
N LEU A 69 -0.01 21.55 0.01
CA LEU A 69 -0.23 22.74 0.83
C LEU A 69 0.73 23.88 0.49
N ALA A 70 1.97 23.54 0.11
CA ALA A 70 2.97 24.54 -0.26
C ALA A 70 2.54 25.37 -1.47
N THR A 71 1.83 24.79 -2.44
CA THR A 71 1.46 25.45 -3.70
C THR A 71 -0.01 25.86 -3.75
N ASN A 72 -0.90 25.16 -3.07
CA ASN A 72 -2.33 25.38 -3.13
C ASN A 72 -2.88 26.07 -1.86
N GLY A 73 -2.18 25.97 -0.71
CA GLY A 73 -2.62 26.57 0.56
C GLY A 73 -3.77 25.81 1.22
N GLY A 74 -4.52 26.49 2.10
CA GLY A 74 -5.64 25.86 2.82
C GLY A 74 -5.20 24.93 3.95
N LYS A 75 -6.06 24.00 4.31
CA LYS A 75 -5.80 22.93 5.28
C LYS A 75 -5.76 21.60 4.53
N ILE A 76 -5.00 20.62 5.04
CA ILE A 76 -4.91 19.31 4.38
C ILE A 76 -6.26 18.59 4.34
N THR A 77 -7.12 18.83 5.30
CA THR A 77 -8.49 18.32 5.35
C THR A 77 -9.37 18.78 4.17
N ASP A 78 -9.04 19.92 3.53
CA ASP A 78 -9.76 20.42 2.36
C ASP A 78 -9.51 19.56 1.09
N TYR A 79 -8.47 18.71 1.14
CA TYR A 79 -8.02 17.91 0.00
C TYR A 79 -8.49 16.45 0.02
N GLU A 80 -9.30 16.06 1.02
CA GLU A 80 -9.89 14.74 1.06
C GLU A 80 -10.74 14.47 -0.20
N GLY A 81 -10.54 13.30 -0.80
CA GLY A 81 -11.22 12.85 -2.01
C GLY A 81 -10.37 13.00 -3.28
N VAL A 82 -11.01 13.22 -4.43
CA VAL A 82 -10.35 13.09 -5.74
C VAL A 82 -10.08 14.43 -6.40
N ASN A 83 -8.82 14.66 -6.85
CA ASN A 83 -8.37 15.82 -7.65
C ASN A 83 -8.81 17.18 -7.06
N LYS A 84 -8.54 17.40 -5.79
CA LYS A 84 -8.91 18.63 -5.08
C LYS A 84 -7.92 19.77 -5.28
N SER A 85 -6.65 19.49 -5.62
CA SER A 85 -5.66 20.51 -5.86
C SER A 85 -5.92 21.25 -7.20
N GLN A 86 -5.68 22.55 -7.21
CA GLN A 86 -5.92 23.41 -8.38
C GLN A 86 -4.62 23.69 -9.16
N LYS A 87 -3.47 23.54 -8.51
CA LYS A 87 -2.15 23.83 -9.07
C LYS A 87 -1.25 22.62 -8.95
N LYS A 88 -0.30 22.49 -9.87
CA LYS A 88 0.77 21.49 -9.75
C LYS A 88 1.51 21.68 -8.42
N CYS A 89 1.75 20.57 -7.75
CA CYS A 89 2.47 20.55 -6.48
C CYS A 89 3.97 20.84 -6.66
N LEU A 90 4.69 21.10 -5.57
CA LEU A 90 6.15 21.17 -5.63
C LEU A 90 6.73 19.84 -6.14
N PRO A 91 7.86 19.87 -6.86
CA PRO A 91 8.51 18.63 -7.27
C PRO A 91 8.85 17.74 -6.09
N ILE A 92 8.61 16.44 -6.23
CA ILE A 92 8.95 15.43 -5.23
C ILE A 92 9.95 14.46 -5.85
N VAL A 93 11.05 14.21 -5.15
CA VAL A 93 11.93 13.05 -5.37
C VAL A 93 11.57 12.02 -4.31
N ALA A 94 11.02 10.91 -4.74
CA ALA A 94 10.52 9.86 -3.85
C ALA A 94 11.51 8.70 -3.83
N ILE A 95 12.06 8.39 -2.65
CA ILE A 95 13.04 7.32 -2.44
C ILE A 95 12.38 6.25 -1.55
N ALA A 96 12.03 5.11 -2.15
CA ALA A 96 11.35 4.04 -1.44
C ALA A 96 12.33 3.22 -0.59
N THR A 97 11.94 2.91 0.65
CA THR A 97 12.70 2.01 1.53
C THR A 97 11.89 0.77 1.93
N THR A 98 10.71 0.58 1.36
CA THR A 98 9.85 -0.60 1.54
C THR A 98 9.30 -1.04 0.18
N ALA A 99 9.13 -2.33 -0.02
CA ALA A 99 8.41 -2.89 -1.15
C ALA A 99 7.00 -3.31 -0.68
N GLY A 100 6.03 -2.42 -0.83
CA GLY A 100 4.65 -2.65 -0.37
C GLY A 100 3.68 -1.60 -0.90
N THR A 101 3.70 -0.40 -0.35
CA THR A 101 2.71 0.65 -0.62
C THR A 101 2.77 1.25 -2.02
N SER A 102 3.91 1.17 -2.70
CA SER A 102 4.17 1.82 -3.99
C SER A 102 3.89 3.33 -4.00
N ALA A 103 3.96 3.97 -2.82
CA ALA A 103 3.58 5.37 -2.66
C ALA A 103 4.43 6.33 -3.53
N GLU A 104 5.64 5.91 -3.91
CA GLU A 104 6.55 6.68 -4.77
C GLU A 104 6.06 6.82 -6.22
N VAL A 105 5.13 5.95 -6.67
CA VAL A 105 4.61 5.96 -8.06
C VAL A 105 3.10 6.14 -8.14
N THR A 106 2.44 6.33 -7.01
CA THR A 106 0.98 6.50 -6.96
C THR A 106 0.57 7.95 -6.78
N ILE A 107 -0.67 8.24 -7.14
CA ILE A 107 -1.32 9.55 -6.94
C ILE A 107 -2.07 9.63 -5.62
N ASN A 108 -2.07 8.54 -4.85
CA ASN A 108 -2.78 8.43 -3.58
C ASN A 108 -1.87 8.85 -2.43
N TYR A 109 -2.46 9.39 -1.37
CA TYR A 109 -1.82 9.60 -0.08
C TYR A 109 -2.87 9.62 1.03
N VAL A 110 -2.48 9.16 2.22
CA VAL A 110 -3.38 9.00 3.35
C VAL A 110 -2.85 9.78 4.54
N ILE A 111 -3.67 10.68 5.09
CA ILE A 111 -3.35 11.48 6.27
C ILE A 111 -4.42 11.25 7.33
N THR A 112 -3.98 11.01 8.56
CA THR A 112 -4.89 10.82 9.69
C THR A 112 -5.30 12.18 10.26
N ASP A 113 -6.60 12.42 10.32
CA ASP A 113 -7.16 13.52 11.10
C ASP A 113 -7.24 13.06 12.56
N GLU A 114 -6.43 13.68 13.41
CA GLU A 114 -6.32 13.34 14.83
C GLU A 114 -7.54 13.80 15.65
N GLU A 115 -8.30 14.77 15.15
CA GLU A 115 -9.51 15.27 15.83
C GLU A 115 -10.70 14.31 15.63
N THR A 116 -10.84 13.79 14.42
CA THR A 116 -11.96 12.89 14.05
C THR A 116 -11.59 11.41 14.08
N HIS A 117 -10.29 11.10 14.23
CA HIS A 117 -9.73 9.74 14.10
C HIS A 117 -10.02 9.06 12.75
N ILE A 118 -10.14 9.86 11.69
CA ILE A 118 -10.42 9.37 10.33
C ILE A 118 -9.12 9.37 9.51
N LYS A 119 -8.88 8.28 8.79
CA LYS A 119 -7.86 8.21 7.74
C LYS A 119 -8.44 8.82 6.46
N MET A 120 -8.08 10.05 6.18
CA MET A 120 -8.49 10.76 4.98
C MET A 120 -7.72 10.22 3.77
N ILE A 121 -8.44 9.83 2.74
CA ILE A 121 -7.85 9.33 1.50
C ILE A 121 -7.90 10.44 0.45
N MET A 122 -6.74 10.82 -0.04
CA MET A 122 -6.57 11.79 -1.12
C MET A 122 -6.06 11.09 -2.36
N VAL A 123 -6.65 11.41 -3.50
CA VAL A 123 -6.27 10.88 -4.82
C VAL A 123 -6.07 12.08 -5.74
N ASP A 124 -4.81 12.47 -6.01
CA ASP A 124 -4.54 13.69 -6.77
C ASP A 124 -3.33 13.52 -7.70
N ARG A 125 -3.58 13.64 -9.01
CA ARG A 125 -2.53 13.51 -10.03
C ARG A 125 -1.40 14.54 -9.93
N ASN A 126 -1.64 15.68 -9.30
CA ASN A 126 -0.65 16.73 -9.14
C ASN A 126 0.42 16.37 -8.08
N THR A 127 0.20 15.33 -7.28
CA THR A 127 1.13 14.85 -6.24
C THR A 127 2.06 13.74 -6.70
N LEU A 128 1.92 13.28 -7.95
CA LEU A 128 2.82 12.24 -8.47
C LEU A 128 4.26 12.75 -8.44
N ALA A 129 5.16 11.91 -7.89
CA ALA A 129 6.56 12.24 -7.79
C ALA A 129 7.19 12.53 -9.17
N SER A 130 8.06 13.52 -9.22
CA SER A 130 8.77 13.89 -10.43
C SER A 130 9.91 12.91 -10.76
N ILE A 131 10.49 12.33 -9.72
CA ILE A 131 11.55 11.31 -9.80
C ILE A 131 11.27 10.28 -8.71
N THR A 132 11.38 9.01 -9.06
CA THR A 132 11.33 7.89 -8.11
C THR A 132 12.67 7.15 -8.10
N VAL A 133 13.12 6.79 -6.91
CA VAL A 133 14.33 5.99 -6.70
C VAL A 133 13.94 4.73 -5.94
N ASN A 134 14.13 3.60 -6.59
CA ASN A 134 13.88 2.28 -6.05
C ASN A 134 15.20 1.51 -5.96
N ASP A 135 15.89 1.68 -4.83
CA ASP A 135 17.18 1.03 -4.56
C ASP A 135 16.96 -0.11 -3.56
N PRO A 136 17.13 -1.39 -3.98
CA PRO A 136 16.91 -2.53 -3.11
C PRO A 136 17.88 -2.57 -1.91
N GLU A 137 19.05 -1.93 -1.98
CA GLU A 137 19.97 -1.86 -0.84
C GLU A 137 19.37 -1.11 0.35
N LEU A 138 18.50 -0.12 0.12
CA LEU A 138 17.78 0.60 1.17
C LEU A 138 16.75 -0.27 1.90
N MET A 139 16.43 -1.44 1.35
CA MET A 139 15.46 -2.38 1.90
C MET A 139 16.09 -3.53 2.68
N LEU A 140 17.43 -3.72 2.62
CA LEU A 140 18.15 -4.83 3.27
C LEU A 140 18.00 -4.85 4.79
N SER A 141 17.84 -3.68 5.41
CA SER A 141 17.72 -3.55 6.87
C SER A 141 16.31 -3.80 7.40
N LYS A 142 15.31 -4.09 6.53
CA LYS A 142 13.93 -4.29 6.98
C LYS A 142 13.77 -5.61 7.73
N PRO A 143 13.12 -5.60 8.92
CA PRO A 143 12.80 -6.83 9.65
C PRO A 143 11.90 -7.77 8.83
N ALA A 144 12.01 -9.07 9.09
CA ALA A 144 11.22 -10.10 8.41
C ALA A 144 9.72 -9.86 8.49
N GLY A 145 9.19 -9.51 9.68
CA GLY A 145 7.75 -9.24 9.86
C GLY A 145 7.27 -8.03 9.05
N LEU A 146 8.08 -6.95 8.95
CA LEU A 146 7.73 -5.80 8.10
C LEU A 146 7.82 -6.18 6.61
N THR A 147 8.82 -6.97 6.22
CA THR A 147 8.95 -7.47 4.85
C THR A 147 7.74 -8.32 4.46
N ALA A 148 7.30 -9.22 5.36
CA ALA A 148 6.11 -10.04 5.16
C ALA A 148 4.84 -9.20 4.99
N ALA A 149 4.58 -8.28 5.93
CA ALA A 149 3.40 -7.44 5.91
C ALA A 149 3.35 -6.56 4.64
N THR A 150 4.46 -5.90 4.30
CA THR A 150 4.49 -5.03 3.11
C THR A 150 4.45 -5.81 1.80
N GLY A 151 5.07 -6.99 1.74
CA GLY A 151 5.01 -7.85 0.56
C GLY A 151 3.63 -8.46 0.32
N MET A 152 2.92 -8.83 1.38
CA MET A 152 1.52 -9.26 1.27
C MET A 152 0.58 -8.12 0.92
N ASP A 153 0.86 -6.90 1.38
CA ASP A 153 0.18 -5.68 0.95
C ASP A 153 0.34 -5.47 -0.57
N ALA A 154 1.57 -5.59 -1.08
CA ALA A 154 1.83 -5.54 -2.52
C ALA A 154 1.08 -6.63 -3.30
N LEU A 155 0.98 -7.86 -2.76
CA LEU A 155 0.17 -8.92 -3.38
C LEU A 155 -1.31 -8.54 -3.43
N THR A 156 -1.83 -7.99 -2.34
CA THR A 156 -3.22 -7.52 -2.27
C THR A 156 -3.49 -6.44 -3.32
N HIS A 157 -2.63 -5.43 -3.41
CA HIS A 157 -2.72 -4.41 -4.45
C HIS A 157 -2.78 -5.01 -5.86
N ALA A 158 -1.89 -5.97 -6.15
CA ALA A 158 -1.81 -6.58 -7.47
C ALA A 158 -3.06 -7.39 -7.81
N MET A 159 -3.55 -8.21 -6.88
CA MET A 159 -4.73 -9.04 -7.10
C MET A 159 -5.98 -8.20 -7.25
N GLU A 160 -6.19 -7.21 -6.37
CA GLU A 160 -7.32 -6.29 -6.50
C GLU A 160 -7.25 -5.50 -7.81
N ALA A 161 -6.07 -5.05 -8.24
CA ALA A 161 -5.92 -4.35 -9.52
C ALA A 161 -6.33 -5.21 -10.73
N VAL A 162 -6.05 -6.52 -10.71
CA VAL A 162 -6.45 -7.44 -11.78
C VAL A 162 -7.97 -7.60 -11.85
N VAL A 163 -8.65 -7.67 -10.70
CA VAL A 163 -10.10 -7.88 -10.67
C VAL A 163 -10.92 -6.59 -10.64
N ALA A 164 -10.29 -5.42 -10.39
CA ALA A 164 -10.96 -4.14 -10.28
C ALA A 164 -11.75 -3.78 -11.54
N ASN A 165 -12.85 -3.02 -11.35
CA ASN A 165 -13.69 -2.53 -12.46
C ASN A 165 -12.93 -1.61 -13.44
N GLY A 166 -11.83 -0.99 -13.01
CA GLY A 166 -10.97 -0.16 -13.85
C GLY A 166 -9.83 -0.91 -14.54
N ALA A 167 -9.75 -2.24 -14.39
CA ALA A 167 -8.69 -3.06 -14.97
C ALA A 167 -8.71 -3.03 -16.50
N ILE A 168 -7.53 -2.88 -17.09
CA ILE A 168 -7.28 -2.91 -18.54
C ILE A 168 -6.04 -3.76 -18.83
N ASP A 169 -5.82 -4.15 -20.06
CA ASP A 169 -4.71 -5.04 -20.46
C ASP A 169 -3.33 -4.55 -19.95
N VAL A 170 -3.10 -3.24 -19.92
CA VAL A 170 -1.84 -2.67 -19.44
C VAL A 170 -1.70 -2.81 -17.92
N THR A 171 -2.77 -2.57 -17.16
CA THR A 171 -2.76 -2.76 -15.70
C THR A 171 -2.65 -4.24 -15.35
N ASP A 172 -3.35 -5.11 -16.08
CA ASP A 172 -3.26 -6.56 -15.89
C ASP A 172 -1.82 -7.06 -16.11
N ALA A 173 -1.17 -6.64 -17.19
CA ALA A 173 0.20 -7.08 -17.50
C ALA A 173 1.19 -6.74 -16.38
N THR A 174 1.09 -5.54 -15.79
CA THR A 174 1.98 -5.11 -14.71
C THR A 174 1.61 -5.76 -13.37
N ALA A 175 0.32 -5.93 -13.08
CA ALA A 175 -0.15 -6.59 -11.87
C ALA A 175 0.16 -8.10 -11.87
N LEU A 176 -0.05 -8.80 -12.98
CA LEU A 176 0.28 -10.22 -13.11
C LEU A 176 1.79 -10.47 -12.99
N TYR A 177 2.61 -9.59 -13.57
CA TYR A 177 4.05 -9.65 -13.33
C TYR A 177 4.37 -9.53 -11.83
N ALA A 178 3.77 -8.56 -11.15
CA ALA A 178 3.98 -8.38 -9.71
C ALA A 178 3.53 -9.60 -8.90
N ILE A 179 2.36 -10.18 -9.20
CA ILE A 179 1.87 -11.40 -8.56
C ILE A 179 2.91 -12.53 -8.67
N LYS A 180 3.42 -12.78 -9.88
CA LYS A 180 4.45 -13.81 -10.10
C LYS A 180 5.68 -13.58 -9.24
N GLN A 181 6.24 -12.37 -9.27
CA GLN A 181 7.45 -12.05 -8.53
C GLN A 181 7.24 -12.16 -7.01
N ILE A 182 6.08 -11.72 -6.50
CA ILE A 182 5.79 -11.77 -5.07
C ILE A 182 5.71 -13.23 -4.59
N PHE A 183 5.01 -14.10 -5.31
CA PHE A 183 4.95 -15.52 -4.94
C PHE A 183 6.33 -16.20 -4.93
N GLU A 184 7.21 -15.82 -5.84
CA GLU A 184 8.54 -16.39 -5.94
C GLU A 184 9.53 -15.81 -4.91
N TYR A 185 9.55 -14.50 -4.74
CA TYR A 185 10.63 -13.81 -4.02
C TYR A 185 10.28 -13.32 -2.63
N LEU A 186 8.99 -13.10 -2.28
CA LEU A 186 8.62 -12.68 -0.94
C LEU A 186 9.09 -13.67 0.14
N PRO A 187 8.89 -14.98 0.01
CA PRO A 187 9.39 -15.93 0.99
C PRO A 187 10.92 -15.83 1.18
N ARG A 188 11.68 -15.69 0.11
CA ARG A 188 13.14 -15.54 0.15
C ARG A 188 13.54 -14.26 0.87
N ALA A 189 12.88 -13.14 0.58
CA ALA A 189 13.16 -11.85 1.21
C ALA A 189 12.83 -11.84 2.72
N VAL A 190 11.82 -12.64 3.14
CA VAL A 190 11.45 -12.80 4.56
C VAL A 190 12.43 -13.73 5.27
N GLU A 191 12.78 -14.87 4.67
CA GLU A 191 13.71 -15.86 5.23
C GLU A 191 15.14 -15.32 5.33
N ASN A 192 15.57 -14.54 4.34
CA ASN A 192 16.88 -13.91 4.30
C ASN A 192 16.78 -12.45 3.85
N GLY A 193 16.70 -11.53 4.79
CA GLY A 193 16.61 -10.09 4.51
C GLY A 193 17.81 -9.51 3.73
N GLN A 194 18.92 -10.23 3.64
CA GLN A 194 20.14 -9.84 2.89
C GLN A 194 20.18 -10.44 1.47
N ASP A 195 19.15 -11.16 1.05
CA ASP A 195 19.03 -11.66 -0.32
C ASP A 195 18.71 -10.49 -1.27
N ILE A 196 19.76 -9.90 -1.83
CA ILE A 196 19.65 -8.69 -2.66
C ILE A 196 18.80 -8.95 -3.93
N GLU A 197 18.89 -10.14 -4.53
CA GLU A 197 18.06 -10.50 -5.67
C GLU A 197 16.57 -10.51 -5.29
N ALA A 198 16.23 -11.14 -4.16
CA ALA A 198 14.85 -11.16 -3.69
C ALA A 198 14.35 -9.74 -3.37
N ARG A 199 15.18 -8.89 -2.75
CA ARG A 199 14.84 -7.47 -2.51
C ARG A 199 14.62 -6.71 -3.80
N GLU A 200 15.48 -6.91 -4.81
CA GLU A 200 15.35 -6.26 -6.12
C GLU A 200 14.05 -6.67 -6.83
N GLN A 201 13.74 -7.97 -6.87
CA GLN A 201 12.52 -8.45 -7.52
C GLN A 201 11.26 -7.98 -6.79
N MET A 202 11.26 -7.94 -5.45
CA MET A 202 10.17 -7.35 -4.67
C MET A 202 10.03 -5.84 -4.93
N CYS A 203 11.14 -5.13 -5.11
CA CYS A 203 11.14 -3.71 -5.45
C CYS A 203 10.50 -3.46 -6.82
N TYR A 204 10.87 -4.22 -7.86
CA TYR A 204 10.27 -4.14 -9.18
C TYR A 204 8.78 -4.52 -9.16
N ALA A 205 8.43 -5.59 -8.44
CA ALA A 205 7.02 -5.99 -8.29
C ALA A 205 6.19 -4.87 -7.67
N CYS A 206 6.67 -4.25 -6.60
CA CYS A 206 6.00 -3.14 -5.94
C CYS A 206 5.83 -1.93 -6.86
N PHE A 207 6.90 -1.52 -7.55
CA PHE A 207 6.87 -0.40 -8.50
C PHE A 207 5.84 -0.61 -9.62
N LEU A 208 5.87 -1.76 -10.28
CA LEU A 208 4.95 -2.06 -11.39
C LEU A 208 3.51 -2.21 -10.90
N ASN A 209 3.33 -2.80 -9.73
CA ASN A 209 2.04 -2.90 -9.09
C ASN A 209 1.44 -1.52 -8.75
N GLY A 210 2.27 -0.58 -8.29
CA GLY A 210 1.84 0.80 -8.04
C GLY A 210 1.26 1.46 -9.28
N ILE A 211 1.85 1.21 -10.44
CA ILE A 211 1.31 1.66 -11.73
C ILE A 211 -0.03 0.98 -12.02
N ALA A 212 -0.16 -0.33 -11.74
CA ALA A 212 -1.39 -1.07 -11.97
C ALA A 212 -2.55 -0.52 -11.14
N PHE A 213 -2.48 -0.57 -9.81
CA PHE A 213 -3.62 -0.23 -8.97
C PHE A 213 -3.93 1.27 -8.94
N SER A 214 -2.93 2.14 -9.15
CA SER A 214 -3.16 3.59 -9.24
C SER A 214 -4.05 3.96 -10.46
N ASN A 215 -4.13 3.08 -11.46
CA ASN A 215 -4.97 3.24 -12.64
C ASN A 215 -6.22 2.35 -12.63
N ALA A 216 -6.13 1.11 -12.14
CA ALA A 216 -7.24 0.16 -12.10
C ALA A 216 -8.17 0.39 -10.91
N GLY A 217 -7.65 0.86 -9.80
CA GLY A 217 -8.33 0.89 -8.50
C GLY A 217 -8.00 -0.31 -7.64
N LEU A 218 -8.58 -0.30 -6.44
CA LEU A 218 -8.49 -1.36 -5.43
C LEU A 218 -9.88 -1.96 -5.19
N GLY A 219 -10.09 -2.65 -4.07
CA GLY A 219 -11.35 -3.32 -3.81
C GLY A 219 -11.71 -3.43 -2.31
N ASN A 220 -12.48 -4.46 -2.01
CA ASN A 220 -13.01 -4.68 -0.67
C ASN A 220 -11.99 -5.20 0.33
N VAL A 221 -10.85 -5.77 -0.10
CA VAL A 221 -9.77 -6.10 0.84
C VAL A 221 -9.27 -4.84 1.50
N HIS A 222 -8.89 -3.82 0.71
CA HIS A 222 -8.46 -2.53 1.24
C HIS A 222 -9.57 -1.80 1.99
N ALA A 223 -10.80 -1.77 1.46
CA ALA A 223 -11.92 -1.12 2.13
C ALA A 223 -12.17 -1.68 3.54
N MET A 224 -12.03 -2.99 3.73
CA MET A 224 -12.15 -3.65 5.02
C MET A 224 -10.92 -3.44 5.92
N ALA A 225 -9.71 -3.53 5.34
CA ALA A 225 -8.46 -3.36 6.08
C ALA A 225 -8.28 -1.95 6.65
N HIS A 226 -8.73 -0.92 5.93
CA HIS A 226 -8.73 0.46 6.42
C HIS A 226 -9.50 0.61 7.72
N GLN A 227 -10.62 -0.12 7.87
CA GLN A 227 -11.44 -0.03 9.07
C GLN A 227 -10.75 -0.68 10.28
N LEU A 228 -10.06 -1.81 10.07
CA LEU A 228 -9.26 -2.45 11.12
C LEU A 228 -8.11 -1.56 11.56
N GLY A 229 -7.42 -0.93 10.62
CA GLY A 229 -6.39 0.06 10.92
C GLY A 229 -6.92 1.31 11.61
N GLY A 230 -8.10 1.81 11.21
CA GLY A 230 -8.70 3.02 11.78
C GLY A 230 -9.24 2.83 13.19
N LEU A 231 -9.96 1.74 13.45
CA LEU A 231 -10.61 1.49 14.75
C LEU A 231 -9.69 0.85 15.79
N TYR A 232 -8.72 0.03 15.36
CA TYR A 232 -7.89 -0.78 16.26
C TYR A 232 -6.39 -0.52 16.13
N ASP A 233 -5.98 0.45 15.29
CA ASP A 233 -4.57 0.79 15.00
C ASP A 233 -3.72 -0.42 14.57
N LEU A 234 -4.34 -1.36 13.85
CA LEU A 234 -3.66 -2.55 13.36
C LEU A 234 -2.76 -2.25 12.16
N PRO A 235 -1.65 -2.99 11.97
CA PRO A 235 -0.75 -2.82 10.83
C PRO A 235 -1.47 -3.11 9.50
N HIS A 236 -1.50 -2.13 8.61
CA HIS A 236 -2.26 -2.16 7.35
C HIS A 236 -1.99 -3.42 6.50
N GLY A 237 -0.71 -3.72 6.22
CA GLY A 237 -0.37 -4.89 5.40
C GLY A 237 -0.73 -6.23 6.03
N VAL A 238 -0.78 -6.32 7.37
CA VAL A 238 -1.26 -7.52 8.07
C VAL A 238 -2.78 -7.65 7.89
N CYS A 239 -3.52 -6.56 8.05
CA CYS A 239 -4.97 -6.55 7.83
C CYS A 239 -5.33 -6.97 6.40
N ASN A 240 -4.62 -6.43 5.40
CA ASN A 240 -4.79 -6.82 4.00
C ASN A 240 -4.51 -8.31 3.79
N ALA A 241 -3.40 -8.82 4.33
CA ALA A 241 -3.02 -10.22 4.18
C ALA A 241 -4.04 -11.20 4.78
N MET A 242 -4.64 -10.87 5.93
CA MET A 242 -5.68 -11.68 6.58
C MET A 242 -6.98 -11.69 5.79
N LEU A 243 -7.36 -10.56 5.21
CA LEU A 243 -8.60 -10.38 4.47
C LEU A 243 -8.51 -10.90 3.03
N LEU A 244 -7.33 -10.86 2.42
CA LEU A 244 -7.13 -11.18 1.01
C LEU A 244 -7.75 -12.52 0.59
N PRO A 245 -7.46 -13.68 1.22
CA PRO A 245 -7.99 -14.95 0.73
C PRO A 245 -9.51 -15.05 0.85
N ILE A 246 -10.11 -14.42 1.86
CA ILE A 246 -11.57 -14.54 2.11
C ILE A 246 -12.40 -13.59 1.26
N VAL A 247 -11.85 -12.44 0.90
CA VAL A 247 -12.50 -11.47 -0.01
C VAL A 247 -12.37 -11.95 -1.45
N GLU A 248 -11.19 -12.43 -1.83
CA GLU A 248 -10.93 -12.93 -3.17
C GLU A 248 -11.71 -14.23 -3.48
N GLU A 249 -12.09 -15.04 -2.47
CA GLU A 249 -13.05 -16.14 -2.63
C GLU A 249 -14.42 -15.65 -3.15
N GLU A 250 -14.87 -14.46 -2.73
CA GLU A 250 -16.13 -13.88 -3.22
C GLU A 250 -15.96 -13.21 -4.59
N ASN A 251 -14.86 -12.48 -4.81
CA ASN A 251 -14.54 -11.85 -6.10
C ASN A 251 -14.39 -12.89 -7.22
N ALA A 252 -13.75 -14.03 -6.94
CA ALA A 252 -13.49 -15.10 -7.88
C ALA A 252 -14.76 -15.64 -8.56
N LYS A 253 -15.87 -15.70 -7.82
CA LYS A 253 -17.17 -16.17 -8.33
C LYS A 253 -17.71 -15.30 -9.50
N GLN A 254 -17.30 -14.04 -9.55
CA GLN A 254 -17.77 -13.08 -10.57
C GLN A 254 -16.70 -12.79 -11.64
N ALA A 255 -15.44 -13.07 -11.34
CA ALA A 255 -14.31 -12.84 -12.23
C ALA A 255 -13.48 -14.12 -12.53
N PRO A 256 -14.10 -15.27 -12.83
CA PRO A 256 -13.38 -16.56 -12.92
C PRO A 256 -12.28 -16.54 -13.98
N ALA A 257 -12.46 -15.84 -15.09
CA ALA A 257 -11.45 -15.72 -16.13
C ALA A 257 -10.17 -15.02 -15.63
N LYS A 258 -10.28 -14.03 -14.75
CA LYS A 258 -9.13 -13.36 -14.13
C LYS A 258 -8.38 -14.30 -13.20
N PHE A 259 -9.09 -15.12 -12.43
CA PHE A 259 -8.47 -16.14 -11.57
C PHE A 259 -7.79 -17.25 -12.35
N ARG A 260 -8.32 -17.63 -13.51
CA ARG A 260 -7.64 -18.56 -14.42
C ARG A 260 -6.29 -18.01 -14.89
N VAL A 261 -6.23 -16.74 -15.30
CA VAL A 261 -4.98 -16.10 -15.70
C VAL A 261 -4.00 -15.96 -14.50
N MET A 262 -4.50 -15.63 -13.32
CA MET A 262 -3.66 -15.62 -12.11
C MET A 262 -3.12 -17.01 -11.76
N ALA A 263 -3.94 -18.06 -11.89
CA ALA A 263 -3.52 -19.45 -11.65
C ALA A 263 -2.36 -19.87 -12.59
N GLU A 264 -2.49 -19.56 -13.88
CA GLU A 264 -1.43 -19.79 -14.86
C GLU A 264 -0.16 -18.99 -14.52
N THR A 265 -0.33 -17.72 -14.15
CA THR A 265 0.77 -16.82 -13.78
C THR A 265 1.61 -17.36 -12.62
N ILE A 266 0.97 -17.99 -11.63
CA ILE A 266 1.65 -18.57 -10.46
C ILE A 266 1.99 -20.06 -10.62
N GLY A 267 1.93 -20.58 -11.86
CA GLY A 267 2.51 -21.85 -12.27
C GLY A 267 1.55 -23.04 -12.35
N MET A 268 0.23 -22.81 -12.35
CA MET A 268 -0.74 -23.89 -12.62
C MET A 268 -0.79 -24.20 -14.12
N ASP A 269 -0.73 -25.48 -14.48
CA ASP A 269 -1.17 -25.90 -15.81
C ASP A 269 -2.69 -25.87 -15.88
N VAL A 270 -3.23 -24.89 -16.60
CA VAL A 270 -4.68 -24.63 -16.68
C VAL A 270 -5.39 -25.38 -17.82
N GLU A 271 -4.65 -26.14 -18.63
CA GLU A 271 -5.23 -26.95 -19.71
C GLU A 271 -6.15 -28.02 -19.13
N GLY A 272 -7.39 -28.06 -19.59
CA GLY A 272 -8.42 -28.98 -19.12
C GLY A 272 -8.97 -28.74 -17.72
N LYS A 273 -8.53 -27.67 -17.03
CA LYS A 273 -9.03 -27.30 -15.70
C LYS A 273 -10.32 -26.51 -15.78
N THR A 274 -11.16 -26.68 -14.77
CA THR A 274 -12.36 -25.84 -14.59
C THR A 274 -11.97 -24.48 -13.99
N ASP A 275 -12.86 -23.51 -14.07
CA ASP A 275 -12.65 -22.20 -13.41
C ASP A 275 -12.59 -22.34 -11.89
N GLU A 276 -13.42 -23.24 -11.32
CA GLU A 276 -13.42 -23.54 -9.89
C GLU A 276 -12.06 -24.10 -9.42
N GLU A 277 -11.46 -25.06 -10.16
CA GLU A 277 -10.12 -25.57 -9.87
C GLU A 277 -9.05 -24.47 -9.91
N CYS A 278 -9.16 -23.51 -10.85
CA CYS A 278 -8.23 -22.38 -10.94
C CYS A 278 -8.41 -21.40 -9.76
N MET A 279 -9.66 -21.11 -9.40
CA MET A 279 -9.97 -20.26 -8.25
C MET A 279 -9.46 -20.87 -6.93
N ASP A 280 -9.76 -22.13 -6.67
CA ASP A 280 -9.32 -22.86 -5.48
C ASP A 280 -7.79 -22.91 -5.40
N PHE A 281 -7.11 -23.10 -6.53
CA PHE A 281 -5.66 -23.08 -6.58
C PHE A 281 -5.09 -21.72 -6.18
N VAL A 282 -5.58 -20.61 -6.72
CA VAL A 282 -5.12 -19.27 -6.37
C VAL A 282 -5.33 -18.99 -4.90
N ILE A 283 -6.54 -19.27 -4.39
CA ILE A 283 -6.88 -19.02 -2.98
C ILE A 283 -6.01 -19.89 -2.03
N SER A 284 -5.75 -21.15 -2.39
CA SER A 284 -4.87 -22.01 -1.60
C SER A 284 -3.44 -21.47 -1.57
N LYS A 285 -2.93 -20.96 -2.70
CA LYS A 285 -1.59 -20.38 -2.79
C LYS A 285 -1.44 -19.09 -1.96
N ILE A 286 -2.46 -18.25 -1.90
CA ILE A 286 -2.46 -17.09 -1.02
C ILE A 286 -2.35 -17.53 0.44
N LYS A 287 -3.16 -18.52 0.86
CA LYS A 287 -3.15 -19.05 2.23
C LYS A 287 -1.78 -19.68 2.58
N GLU A 288 -1.23 -20.49 1.68
CA GLU A 288 0.11 -21.08 1.83
C GLU A 288 1.20 -19.99 1.98
N LEU A 289 1.15 -18.95 1.15
CA LEU A 289 2.11 -17.84 1.20
C LEU A 289 1.99 -17.08 2.54
N SER A 290 0.77 -16.70 2.94
CA SER A 290 0.50 -16.00 4.21
C SER A 290 1.04 -16.79 5.42
N GLU A 291 0.82 -18.10 5.45
CA GLU A 291 1.34 -18.97 6.51
C GLU A 291 2.86 -19.05 6.48
N ARG A 292 3.46 -19.21 5.29
CA ARG A 292 4.92 -19.30 5.13
C ARG A 292 5.65 -18.05 5.58
N VAL A 293 5.07 -16.87 5.35
CA VAL A 293 5.69 -15.60 5.74
C VAL A 293 5.27 -15.13 7.15
N GLY A 294 4.48 -15.93 7.87
CA GLY A 294 4.14 -15.71 9.28
C GLY A 294 3.08 -14.64 9.53
N ILE A 295 2.10 -14.50 8.64
CA ILE A 295 0.97 -13.60 8.87
C ILE A 295 0.03 -14.19 9.93
N PRO A 296 -0.42 -13.41 10.93
CA PRO A 296 -1.45 -13.84 11.88
C PRO A 296 -2.75 -14.25 11.18
N LYS A 297 -3.46 -15.21 11.77
CA LYS A 297 -4.70 -15.75 11.18
C LYS A 297 -5.96 -15.09 11.71
N THR A 298 -5.89 -14.53 12.92
CA THR A 298 -7.08 -13.97 13.59
C THR A 298 -6.83 -12.60 14.21
N LEU A 299 -7.90 -11.85 14.41
CA LEU A 299 -7.87 -10.57 15.11
C LEU A 299 -7.49 -10.73 16.58
N SER A 300 -7.85 -11.87 17.21
CA SER A 300 -7.46 -12.14 18.59
C SER A 300 -5.94 -12.30 18.75
N GLU A 301 -5.22 -12.84 17.77
CA GLU A 301 -3.75 -12.87 17.74
C GLU A 301 -3.13 -11.46 17.72
N LEU A 302 -3.90 -10.46 17.24
CA LEU A 302 -3.53 -9.05 17.21
C LEU A 302 -4.06 -8.25 18.41
N GLY A 303 -4.69 -8.94 19.40
CA GLY A 303 -5.20 -8.34 20.64
C GLY A 303 -6.61 -7.74 20.52
N VAL A 304 -7.34 -8.00 19.44
CA VAL A 304 -8.72 -7.54 19.27
C VAL A 304 -9.69 -8.68 19.61
N GLU A 305 -10.21 -8.67 20.84
CA GLU A 305 -11.06 -9.74 21.38
C GLU A 305 -12.55 -9.59 20.99
N ASN A 306 -13.04 -8.36 20.86
CA ASN A 306 -14.45 -8.08 20.61
C ASN A 306 -14.59 -7.01 19.51
N PRO A 307 -14.38 -7.36 18.24
CA PRO A 307 -14.50 -6.38 17.15
C PRO A 307 -15.95 -5.94 16.93
N ASP A 308 -16.14 -4.64 16.68
CA ASP A 308 -17.43 -4.08 16.30
C ASP A 308 -17.68 -4.29 14.81
N PHE A 309 -18.20 -5.47 14.48
CA PHE A 309 -18.48 -5.88 13.10
C PHE A 309 -19.48 -4.97 12.38
N GLU A 310 -20.42 -4.37 13.11
CA GLU A 310 -21.42 -3.48 12.53
C GLU A 310 -20.77 -2.20 12.02
N THR A 311 -19.98 -1.54 12.87
CA THR A 311 -19.23 -0.33 12.50
C THR A 311 -18.19 -0.62 11.41
N LEU A 312 -17.45 -1.74 11.52
CA LEU A 312 -16.50 -2.15 10.48
C LEU A 312 -17.17 -2.29 9.11
N ALA A 313 -18.30 -2.98 9.04
CA ALA A 313 -19.03 -3.20 7.78
C ALA A 313 -19.61 -1.90 7.21
N GLU A 314 -20.24 -1.06 8.05
CA GLU A 314 -20.80 0.22 7.61
C GLU A 314 -19.76 1.17 7.05
N ASN A 315 -18.58 1.22 7.66
CA ASN A 315 -17.49 2.05 7.20
C ASN A 315 -16.83 1.49 5.94
N SER A 316 -16.67 0.16 5.84
CA SER A 316 -16.16 -0.49 4.61
C SER A 316 -17.02 -0.15 3.38
N MET A 317 -18.34 -0.12 3.51
CA MET A 317 -19.23 0.24 2.40
C MET A 317 -19.07 1.69 1.92
N LYS A 318 -18.54 2.57 2.77
CA LYS A 318 -18.33 4.00 2.47
C LYS A 318 -16.90 4.27 1.96
N ASP A 319 -16.01 3.30 2.09
CA ASP A 319 -14.62 3.45 1.68
C ASP A 319 -14.51 3.60 0.16
N ALA A 320 -13.61 4.50 -0.27
CA ALA A 320 -13.42 4.80 -1.69
C ALA A 320 -12.97 3.57 -2.50
N CYS A 321 -12.25 2.63 -1.89
CA CYS A 321 -11.77 1.42 -2.55
C CYS A 321 -12.91 0.46 -2.91
N ALA A 322 -13.99 0.41 -2.11
CA ALA A 322 -15.12 -0.49 -2.35
C ALA A 322 -15.78 -0.26 -3.72
N GLY A 323 -15.74 0.96 -4.23
CA GLY A 323 -16.37 1.32 -5.52
C GLY A 323 -15.73 0.69 -6.75
N ALA A 324 -14.45 0.28 -6.67
CA ALA A 324 -13.76 -0.38 -7.77
C ALA A 324 -13.79 -1.91 -7.68
N ASN A 325 -14.31 -2.50 -6.61
CA ASN A 325 -14.44 -3.94 -6.46
C ASN A 325 -15.39 -4.52 -7.53
N PRO A 326 -15.09 -5.69 -8.13
CA PRO A 326 -15.92 -6.27 -9.20
C PRO A 326 -17.32 -6.68 -8.72
N VAL A 327 -17.49 -6.87 -7.42
CA VAL A 327 -18.75 -7.28 -6.78
C VAL A 327 -19.14 -6.30 -5.69
N PHE A 328 -20.40 -5.93 -5.66
CA PHE A 328 -20.94 -5.18 -4.52
C PHE A 328 -21.07 -6.11 -3.30
N PHE A 329 -20.45 -5.73 -2.18
CA PHE A 329 -20.60 -6.41 -0.90
C PHE A 329 -21.60 -5.63 -0.04
N ASP A 330 -22.68 -6.29 0.34
CA ASP A 330 -23.61 -5.73 1.30
C ASP A 330 -23.08 -5.87 2.74
N LYS A 331 -23.75 -5.22 3.66
CA LYS A 331 -23.37 -5.21 5.07
C LYS A 331 -23.31 -6.61 5.68
N GLU A 332 -24.25 -7.50 5.31
CA GLU A 332 -24.34 -8.85 5.85
C GLU A 332 -23.13 -9.70 5.42
N LEU A 333 -22.74 -9.59 4.14
CA LEU A 333 -21.56 -10.26 3.62
C LEU A 333 -20.29 -9.73 4.29
N LEU A 334 -20.12 -8.42 4.42
CA LEU A 334 -18.96 -7.82 5.09
C LEU A 334 -18.83 -8.31 6.54
N ILE A 335 -19.92 -8.31 7.32
CA ILE A 335 -19.94 -8.85 8.67
C ILE A 335 -19.53 -10.33 8.69
N LYS A 336 -20.05 -11.14 7.76
CA LYS A 336 -19.70 -12.54 7.62
C LYS A 336 -18.19 -12.73 7.35
N LEU A 337 -17.62 -11.91 6.49
CA LEU A 337 -16.19 -11.98 6.16
C LEU A 337 -15.32 -11.56 7.35
N PHE A 338 -15.64 -10.46 8.05
CA PHE A 338 -14.92 -10.09 9.27
C PHE A 338 -14.95 -11.18 10.35
N LYS A 339 -16.07 -11.87 10.49
CA LYS A 339 -16.20 -13.00 11.44
C LYS A 339 -15.30 -14.19 11.10
N LYS A 340 -14.85 -14.34 9.84
CA LYS A 340 -13.93 -15.42 9.46
C LYS A 340 -12.52 -15.21 10.00
N ILE A 341 -12.16 -13.98 10.36
CA ILE A 341 -10.84 -13.62 10.90
C ILE A 341 -10.87 -13.19 12.37
N ALA A 342 -12.02 -13.32 13.06
CA ALA A 342 -12.18 -12.93 14.45
C ALA A 342 -11.42 -13.84 15.43
#